data_b07e273b731b0d28eeaa94f9f88d3540
#
_entry.id   b07e273b731b0d28eeaa94f9f88d3540
#
_cell.length_a   1.000
_cell.length_b   1.000
_cell.length_c   1.000
_cell.angle_alpha   90.00
_cell.angle_beta   90.00
_cell.angle_gamma   90.00
#
_symmetry.space_group_name_H-M   'P 1'
#
loop_
_entity.id
_entity.type
_entity.pdbx_description
1 polymer ?
#
loop_
_entity_poly.entity_id
_entity_poly.type
_entity_poly.pdbx_seq_one_letter_code
_entity_poly.pdbx_strand_id
1 'polypeptide(L)'
;MINLFITASKYIQLLLIVLYTYCNFRYLSIPDQEDADPLCDWQLRIILLVHFLMNCIIYLKTADMSAVWFYLLQLAFFLLYTFGAQRLYRNINRLLLNNTVFFLTYGLIMLERLDAAKAMKQFVIIVGAAALTLVIPYLIDKIWDLVRWRFAFAAFGILLQGVVLIIGATSYGAKMSISIGGFTFQASEIVKITFVLAMAGMLSRATEFRDIVLSSLVAAAHVLVLVACKDLGSALIFCLAYLVMLFIATNRSLYLVLGTAAMGGASVFSYAAFSHVRKRVFAWINPWADIDDRGYQITQSLFAIGTGGFAGLGLYQGMPNRIPIVEKDFIISAISEEMGAITAICIILVCLGCFMQMMVIATYMEDSFYKLVAVGLAIEYIVQSFLTIGGAIKFIPSTGVTLPFISYGGSSLVSAFIVFAIIQALYIIQGNEDEADELEELEEYEETPDDEDEALEEDNAENDAYASEQVSAEDLDL
;
A
#
# COMPACT_ATOMS: atom_id res chain seq x y z
N MET A 1 8.60 -34.42 18.82
CA MET A 1 7.81 -34.28 17.59
C MET A 1 7.46 -32.81 17.28
N ILE A 2 6.87 -32.04 18.22
CA ILE A 2 6.48 -30.63 17.98
C ILE A 2 7.67 -29.75 17.52
N ASN A 3 8.82 -29.82 18.21
CA ASN A 3 9.99 -29.02 17.83
C ASN A 3 10.55 -29.38 16.46
N LEU A 4 10.47 -30.67 16.06
CA LEU A 4 10.85 -31.10 14.71
C LEU A 4 9.90 -30.53 13.65
N PHE A 5 8.58 -30.51 13.93
CA PHE A 5 7.60 -29.90 13.05
C PHE A 5 7.84 -28.40 12.89
N ILE A 6 8.12 -27.66 14.00
CA ILE A 6 8.46 -26.22 13.94
C ILE A 6 9.72 -25.98 13.13
N THR A 7 10.74 -26.83 13.27
CA THR A 7 11.98 -26.69 12.51
C THR A 7 11.77 -26.98 11.03
N ALA A 8 10.98 -27.97 10.68
CA ALA A 8 10.68 -28.28 9.29
C ALA A 8 9.81 -27.19 8.66
N SER A 9 8.75 -26.75 9.36
CA SER A 9 7.81 -25.74 8.85
C SER A 9 8.47 -24.38 8.62
N LYS A 10 9.48 -23.97 9.44
CA LYS A 10 10.21 -22.73 9.18
C LYS A 10 10.94 -22.71 7.83
N TYR A 11 11.58 -23.83 7.42
CA TYR A 11 12.24 -23.90 6.12
C TYR A 11 11.25 -23.96 4.96
N ILE A 12 10.12 -24.66 5.16
CA ILE A 12 9.03 -24.66 4.18
C ILE A 12 8.46 -23.25 4.02
N GLN A 13 8.20 -22.54 5.11
CA GLN A 13 7.72 -21.17 5.09
C GLN A 13 8.72 -20.22 4.40
N LEU A 14 10.03 -20.38 4.64
CA LEU A 14 11.06 -19.59 3.95
C LEU A 14 11.04 -19.82 2.43
N LEU A 15 10.93 -21.07 2.01
CA LEU A 15 10.83 -21.39 0.57
C LEU A 15 9.58 -20.76 -0.05
N LEU A 16 8.44 -20.88 0.63
CA LEU A 16 7.15 -20.37 0.16
C LEU A 16 7.14 -18.83 0.06
N ILE A 17 7.72 -18.11 1.04
CA ILE A 17 7.76 -16.65 0.98
C ILE A 17 8.70 -16.13 -0.09
N VAL A 18 9.84 -16.80 -0.33
CA VAL A 18 10.74 -16.47 -1.44
C VAL A 18 10.04 -16.68 -2.77
N LEU A 19 9.31 -17.79 -2.93
CA LEU A 19 8.53 -18.06 -4.13
C LEU A 19 7.40 -17.02 -4.31
N TYR A 20 6.70 -16.66 -3.25
CA TYR A 20 5.69 -15.59 -3.27
C TYR A 20 6.29 -14.26 -3.76
N THR A 21 7.44 -13.89 -3.19
CA THR A 21 8.15 -12.66 -3.56
C THR A 21 8.61 -12.69 -5.01
N TYR A 22 9.10 -13.84 -5.50
CA TYR A 22 9.42 -14.03 -6.91
C TYR A 22 8.19 -13.81 -7.80
N CYS A 23 7.05 -14.42 -7.46
CA CYS A 23 5.80 -14.24 -8.19
C CYS A 23 5.36 -12.75 -8.20
N ASN A 24 5.56 -12.02 -7.09
CA ASN A 24 5.22 -10.61 -6.98
C ASN A 24 6.01 -9.75 -7.99
N PHE A 25 7.32 -9.98 -8.15
CA PHE A 25 8.13 -9.23 -9.13
C PHE A 25 7.94 -9.75 -10.55
N ARG A 26 7.67 -11.06 -10.73
CA ARG A 26 7.38 -11.61 -12.05
C ARG A 26 6.11 -11.02 -12.65
N TYR A 27 5.07 -10.80 -11.82
CA TYR A 27 3.84 -10.11 -12.22
C TYR A 27 4.13 -8.74 -12.85
N LEU A 28 5.00 -7.92 -12.22
CA LEU A 28 5.35 -6.59 -12.71
C LEU A 28 6.10 -6.59 -14.07
N SER A 29 6.55 -7.77 -14.52
CA SER A 29 7.27 -7.93 -15.79
C SER A 29 6.38 -8.45 -16.91
N ILE A 30 5.12 -8.76 -16.64
CA ILE A 30 4.15 -9.27 -17.62
C ILE A 30 3.32 -8.07 -18.08
N PRO A 31 3.33 -7.75 -19.39
CA PRO A 31 2.57 -6.61 -19.92
C PRO A 31 1.06 -6.85 -19.86
N ASP A 32 0.63 -8.07 -20.18
CA ASP A 32 -0.78 -8.44 -20.25
C ASP A 32 -1.25 -9.04 -18.92
N GLN A 33 -2.41 -8.59 -18.46
CA GLN A 33 -3.00 -9.02 -17.19
C GLN A 33 -3.57 -10.44 -17.23
N GLU A 34 -4.14 -10.85 -18.34
CA GLU A 34 -4.68 -12.19 -18.50
C GLU A 34 -3.58 -13.25 -18.37
N ASP A 35 -2.40 -12.99 -18.90
CA ASP A 35 -1.22 -13.82 -18.76
C ASP A 35 -0.68 -13.88 -17.32
N ALA A 36 -0.97 -12.85 -16.50
CA ALA A 36 -0.53 -12.77 -15.12
C ALA A 36 -1.49 -13.46 -14.13
N ASP A 37 -2.70 -13.78 -14.51
CA ASP A 37 -3.73 -14.38 -13.67
C ASP A 37 -3.34 -15.71 -13.02
N PRO A 38 -2.73 -16.67 -13.76
CA PRO A 38 -2.26 -17.92 -13.15
C PRO A 38 -1.23 -17.68 -12.03
N LEU A 39 -0.41 -16.61 -12.17
CA LEU A 39 0.59 -16.25 -11.19
C LEU A 39 -0.06 -15.74 -9.89
N CYS A 40 -1.13 -14.96 -10.00
CA CYS A 40 -1.93 -14.50 -8.87
C CYS A 40 -2.61 -15.66 -8.13
N ASP A 41 -3.09 -16.68 -8.85
CA ASP A 41 -3.64 -17.88 -8.25
C ASP A 41 -2.57 -18.66 -7.46
N TRP A 42 -1.35 -18.77 -7.99
CA TRP A 42 -0.23 -19.37 -7.26
C TRP A 42 0.12 -18.56 -6.00
N GLN A 43 0.16 -17.23 -6.08
CA GLN A 43 0.39 -16.37 -4.92
C GLN A 43 -0.64 -16.62 -3.81
N LEU A 44 -1.93 -16.66 -4.16
CA LEU A 44 -2.99 -16.92 -3.19
C LEU A 44 -2.83 -18.29 -2.54
N ARG A 45 -2.55 -19.34 -3.31
CA ARG A 45 -2.32 -20.70 -2.79
C ARG A 45 -1.11 -20.75 -1.84
N ILE A 46 -0.01 -20.07 -2.20
CA ILE A 46 1.21 -20.02 -1.37
C ILE A 46 0.89 -19.36 -0.03
N ILE A 47 0.23 -18.20 -0.02
CA ILE A 47 -0.03 -17.49 1.25
C ILE A 47 -1.03 -18.23 2.13
N LEU A 48 -2.05 -18.86 1.55
CA LEU A 48 -2.98 -19.70 2.31
C LEU A 48 -2.27 -20.93 2.92
N LEU A 49 -1.30 -21.51 2.23
CA LEU A 49 -0.49 -22.61 2.76
C LEU A 49 0.41 -22.14 3.91
N VAL A 50 1.04 -20.96 3.79
CA VAL A 50 1.82 -20.34 4.89
C VAL A 50 0.91 -20.08 6.08
N HIS A 51 -0.27 -19.50 5.86
CA HIS A 51 -1.26 -19.23 6.91
C HIS A 51 -1.66 -20.53 7.64
N PHE A 52 -1.94 -21.59 6.90
CA PHE A 52 -2.24 -22.91 7.48
C PHE A 52 -1.09 -23.45 8.32
N LEU A 53 0.13 -23.50 7.77
CA LEU A 53 1.31 -24.04 8.46
C LEU A 53 1.61 -23.30 9.78
N MET A 54 1.52 -21.95 9.76
CA MET A 54 1.78 -21.14 10.95
C MET A 54 0.71 -21.34 12.03
N ASN A 55 -0.57 -21.41 11.63
CA ASN A 55 -1.66 -21.68 12.56
C ASN A 55 -1.60 -23.10 13.16
N CYS A 56 -1.13 -24.10 12.41
CA CYS A 56 -0.84 -25.41 12.97
C CYS A 56 0.20 -25.33 14.09
N ILE A 57 1.24 -24.49 13.96
CA ILE A 57 2.22 -24.28 15.02
C ILE A 57 1.59 -23.62 16.24
N ILE A 58 0.75 -22.59 16.02
CA ILE A 58 0.04 -21.90 17.11
C ILE A 58 -0.79 -22.91 17.91
N TYR A 59 -1.60 -23.72 17.22
CA TYR A 59 -2.40 -24.76 17.88
C TYR A 59 -1.54 -25.79 18.63
N LEU A 60 -0.47 -26.30 18.01
CA LEU A 60 0.41 -27.29 18.65
C LEU A 60 1.14 -26.75 19.90
N LYS A 61 1.36 -25.44 19.96
CA LYS A 61 2.02 -24.78 21.10
C LYS A 61 1.07 -24.36 22.22
N THR A 62 -0.11 -23.89 21.85
CA THR A 62 -1.12 -23.42 22.82
C THR A 62 -2.01 -24.55 23.32
N ALA A 63 -2.20 -25.60 22.51
CA ALA A 63 -3.18 -26.67 22.71
C ALA A 63 -4.61 -26.13 22.96
N ASP A 64 -4.91 -24.93 22.45
CA ASP A 64 -6.19 -24.25 22.61
C ASP A 64 -7.03 -24.35 21.34
N MET A 65 -8.23 -24.90 21.48
CA MET A 65 -9.17 -25.06 20.37
C MET A 65 -9.68 -23.70 19.82
N SER A 66 -9.59 -22.64 20.62
CA SER A 66 -9.93 -21.28 20.18
C SER A 66 -9.06 -20.79 19.02
N ALA A 67 -7.77 -21.19 18.98
CA ALA A 67 -6.87 -20.89 17.87
C ALA A 67 -7.32 -21.53 16.56
N VAL A 68 -7.89 -22.75 16.60
CA VAL A 68 -8.42 -23.42 15.40
C VAL A 68 -9.65 -22.67 14.87
N TRP A 69 -10.56 -22.27 15.76
CA TRP A 69 -11.73 -21.49 15.36
C TRP A 69 -11.34 -20.12 14.79
N PHE A 70 -10.34 -19.49 15.39
CA PHE A 70 -9.85 -18.20 14.90
C PHE A 70 -9.17 -18.34 13.53
N TYR A 71 -8.39 -19.41 13.32
CA TYR A 71 -7.85 -19.75 12.00
C TYR A 71 -8.96 -19.93 10.95
N LEU A 72 -10.01 -20.69 11.27
CA LEU A 72 -11.11 -20.92 10.33
C LEU A 72 -11.86 -19.64 9.98
N LEU A 73 -12.05 -18.74 10.95
CA LEU A 73 -12.62 -17.40 10.71
C LEU A 73 -11.74 -16.55 9.80
N GLN A 74 -10.41 -16.54 10.03
CA GLN A 74 -9.46 -15.84 9.17
C GLN A 74 -9.47 -16.41 7.75
N LEU A 75 -9.43 -17.73 7.60
CA LEU A 75 -9.47 -18.41 6.31
C LEU A 75 -10.74 -18.08 5.54
N ALA A 76 -11.90 -18.20 6.19
CA ALA A 76 -13.18 -17.86 5.59
C ALA A 76 -13.23 -16.39 5.14
N PHE A 77 -12.72 -15.47 5.95
CA PHE A 77 -12.62 -14.08 5.61
C PHE A 77 -11.69 -13.85 4.39
N PHE A 78 -10.49 -14.44 4.36
CA PHE A 78 -9.57 -14.26 3.24
C PHE A 78 -10.15 -14.76 1.93
N LEU A 79 -10.82 -15.92 1.94
CA LEU A 79 -11.50 -16.45 0.76
C LEU A 79 -12.67 -15.56 0.34
N LEU A 80 -13.52 -15.15 1.29
CA LEU A 80 -14.66 -14.27 1.01
C LEU A 80 -14.21 -12.90 0.48
N TYR A 81 -13.17 -12.30 1.07
CA TYR A 81 -12.62 -11.02 0.64
C TYR A 81 -12.04 -11.11 -0.77
N THR A 82 -11.20 -12.13 -1.03
CA THR A 82 -10.53 -12.28 -2.32
C THR A 82 -11.50 -12.60 -3.44
N PHE A 83 -12.33 -13.64 -3.28
CA PHE A 83 -13.30 -14.03 -4.31
C PHE A 83 -14.47 -13.06 -4.40
N GLY A 84 -14.90 -12.47 -3.28
CA GLY A 84 -15.96 -11.47 -3.24
C GLY A 84 -15.55 -10.19 -3.97
N ALA A 85 -14.33 -9.71 -3.76
CA ALA A 85 -13.80 -8.53 -4.45
C ALA A 85 -13.68 -8.77 -5.96
N GLN A 86 -13.14 -9.92 -6.39
CA GLN A 86 -13.03 -10.30 -7.81
C GLN A 86 -14.41 -10.49 -8.47
N ARG A 87 -15.42 -10.95 -7.70
CA ARG A 87 -16.77 -11.10 -8.23
C ARG A 87 -17.52 -9.77 -8.35
N LEU A 88 -17.19 -8.82 -7.47
CA LEU A 88 -17.79 -7.49 -7.45
C LEU A 88 -17.19 -6.56 -8.51
N TYR A 89 -15.89 -6.66 -8.70
CA TYR A 89 -15.13 -5.84 -9.66
C TYR A 89 -14.30 -6.75 -10.57
N ARG A 90 -14.71 -6.84 -11.85
CA ARG A 90 -14.05 -7.70 -12.83
C ARG A 90 -12.58 -7.30 -13.04
N ASN A 91 -12.35 -5.99 -13.21
CA ASN A 91 -11.04 -5.40 -13.50
C ASN A 91 -10.24 -5.03 -12.24
N ILE A 92 -10.38 -5.81 -11.12
CA ILE A 92 -9.63 -5.54 -9.90
C ILE A 92 -8.16 -5.98 -10.02
N ASN A 93 -7.22 -5.18 -9.52
CA ASN A 93 -5.80 -5.57 -9.49
C ASN A 93 -5.57 -6.70 -8.48
N ARG A 94 -5.39 -7.92 -9.00
CA ARG A 94 -5.23 -9.15 -8.21
C ARG A 94 -3.94 -9.17 -7.41
N LEU A 95 -2.86 -8.53 -7.90
CA LEU A 95 -1.59 -8.44 -7.17
C LEU A 95 -1.74 -7.68 -5.85
N LEU A 96 -2.34 -6.48 -5.89
CA LEU A 96 -2.56 -5.67 -4.69
C LEU A 96 -3.52 -6.35 -3.70
N LEU A 97 -4.52 -7.05 -4.22
CA LEU A 97 -5.46 -7.84 -3.41
C LEU A 97 -4.74 -8.98 -2.67
N ASN A 98 -3.93 -9.76 -3.36
CA ASN A 98 -3.14 -10.85 -2.79
C ASN A 98 -2.10 -10.33 -1.78
N ASN A 99 -1.43 -9.21 -2.10
CA ASN A 99 -0.47 -8.59 -1.19
C ASN A 99 -1.14 -8.07 0.09
N THR A 100 -2.39 -7.60 0.02
CA THR A 100 -3.18 -7.26 1.22
C THR A 100 -3.36 -8.50 2.11
N VAL A 101 -3.80 -9.63 1.54
CA VAL A 101 -3.94 -10.90 2.27
C VAL A 101 -2.60 -11.38 2.83
N PHE A 102 -1.51 -11.21 2.09
CA PHE A 102 -0.15 -11.53 2.53
C PHE A 102 0.24 -10.74 3.80
N PHE A 103 0.09 -9.43 3.80
CA PHE A 103 0.43 -8.60 4.96
C PHE A 103 -0.47 -8.91 6.16
N LEU A 104 -1.78 -9.07 5.94
CA LEU A 104 -2.72 -9.45 6.98
C LEU A 104 -2.38 -10.81 7.60
N THR A 105 -1.94 -11.78 6.79
CA THR A 105 -1.51 -13.09 7.27
C THR A 105 -0.35 -12.97 8.24
N TYR A 106 0.73 -12.28 7.86
CA TYR A 106 1.89 -12.11 8.75
C TYR A 106 1.57 -11.26 9.98
N GLY A 107 0.75 -10.22 9.81
CA GLY A 107 0.29 -9.38 10.92
C GLY A 107 -0.53 -10.17 11.93
N LEU A 108 -1.55 -10.92 11.51
CA LEU A 108 -2.42 -11.69 12.39
C LEU A 108 -1.69 -12.83 13.09
N ILE A 109 -0.86 -13.60 12.36
CA ILE A 109 -0.04 -14.67 12.95
C ILE A 109 0.85 -14.12 14.07
N MET A 110 1.54 -13.00 13.82
CA MET A 110 2.44 -12.42 14.80
C MET A 110 1.69 -11.80 15.99
N LEU A 111 0.53 -11.16 15.73
CA LEU A 111 -0.31 -10.64 16.81
C LEU A 111 -0.90 -11.75 17.66
N GLU A 112 -1.38 -12.83 17.05
CA GLU A 112 -1.92 -14.00 17.79
C GLU A 112 -0.82 -14.65 18.66
N ARG A 113 0.40 -14.71 18.14
CA ARG A 113 1.58 -15.16 18.88
C ARG A 113 1.92 -14.26 20.07
N LEU A 114 1.76 -12.94 19.93
CA LEU A 114 2.10 -11.95 20.97
C LEU A 114 0.96 -11.76 21.99
N ASP A 115 -0.27 -11.60 21.49
CA ASP A 115 -1.47 -11.32 22.29
C ASP A 115 -2.73 -11.68 21.48
N ALA A 116 -3.32 -12.82 21.76
CA ALA A 116 -4.52 -13.32 21.06
C ALA A 116 -5.72 -12.36 21.18
N ALA A 117 -5.86 -11.62 22.30
CA ALA A 117 -6.94 -10.67 22.47
C ALA A 117 -6.78 -9.45 21.54
N LYS A 118 -5.54 -8.98 21.35
CA LYS A 118 -5.25 -7.92 20.35
C LYS A 118 -5.46 -8.42 18.93
N ALA A 119 -5.07 -9.66 18.63
CA ALA A 119 -5.30 -10.27 17.30
C ALA A 119 -6.79 -10.32 16.97
N MET A 120 -7.65 -10.75 17.89
CA MET A 120 -9.10 -10.77 17.71
C MET A 120 -9.67 -9.36 17.50
N LYS A 121 -9.25 -8.36 18.28
CA LYS A 121 -9.67 -6.96 18.09
C LYS A 121 -9.26 -6.44 16.71
N GLN A 122 -8.01 -6.71 16.31
CA GLN A 122 -7.48 -6.33 14.99
C GLN A 122 -8.29 -6.98 13.87
N PHE A 123 -8.62 -8.28 14.00
CA PHE A 123 -9.41 -9.02 13.02
C PHE A 123 -10.82 -8.42 12.84
N VAL A 124 -11.50 -8.04 13.91
CA VAL A 124 -12.81 -7.36 13.83
C VAL A 124 -12.69 -6.05 13.04
N ILE A 125 -11.61 -5.28 13.28
CA ILE A 125 -11.37 -4.03 12.53
C ILE A 125 -11.06 -4.34 11.06
N ILE A 126 -10.31 -5.41 10.76
CA ILE A 126 -10.02 -5.87 9.38
C ILE A 126 -11.32 -6.14 8.63
N VAL A 127 -12.22 -6.92 9.22
CA VAL A 127 -13.52 -7.27 8.60
C VAL A 127 -14.35 -6.01 8.33
N GLY A 128 -14.44 -5.11 9.31
CA GLY A 128 -15.17 -3.85 9.17
C GLY A 128 -14.54 -2.92 8.12
N ALA A 129 -13.22 -2.79 8.11
CA ALA A 129 -12.50 -1.97 7.15
C ALA A 129 -12.63 -2.52 5.72
N ALA A 130 -12.45 -3.83 5.53
CA ALA A 130 -12.62 -4.48 4.24
C ALA A 130 -14.04 -4.29 3.69
N ALA A 131 -15.08 -4.52 4.51
CA ALA A 131 -16.47 -4.32 4.08
C ALA A 131 -16.76 -2.85 3.69
N LEU A 132 -16.24 -1.89 4.47
CA LEU A 132 -16.40 -0.47 4.20
C LEU A 132 -15.69 -0.07 2.89
N THR A 133 -14.49 -0.57 2.67
CA THR A 133 -13.64 -0.14 1.56
C THR A 133 -13.99 -0.81 0.24
N LEU A 134 -14.69 -1.94 0.25
CA LEU A 134 -15.25 -2.54 -0.98
C LEU A 134 -16.27 -1.63 -1.69
N VAL A 135 -16.83 -0.64 -1.00
CA VAL A 135 -17.77 0.33 -1.60
C VAL A 135 -17.04 1.51 -2.27
N ILE A 136 -15.76 1.74 -1.95
CA ILE A 136 -14.98 2.92 -2.42
C ILE A 136 -14.88 2.99 -3.95
N PRO A 137 -14.56 1.91 -4.69
CA PRO A 137 -14.49 1.98 -6.15
C PRO A 137 -15.81 2.44 -6.77
N TYR A 138 -16.93 1.91 -6.30
CA TYR A 138 -18.26 2.35 -6.76
C TYR A 138 -18.54 3.82 -6.44
N LEU A 139 -18.10 4.32 -5.27
CA LEU A 139 -18.31 5.72 -4.90
C LEU A 139 -17.46 6.66 -5.76
N ILE A 140 -16.21 6.32 -6.03
CA ILE A 140 -15.31 7.16 -6.85
C ILE A 140 -15.81 7.23 -8.28
N ASP A 141 -16.28 6.13 -8.86
CA ASP A 141 -16.90 6.08 -10.18
C ASP A 141 -18.14 6.99 -10.29
N LYS A 142 -18.93 7.10 -9.22
CA LYS A 142 -20.17 7.91 -9.20
C LYS A 142 -19.95 9.38 -8.84
N ILE A 143 -18.87 9.72 -8.12
CA ILE A 143 -18.62 11.09 -7.69
C ILE A 143 -17.83 11.84 -8.78
N TRP A 144 -18.56 12.44 -9.70
CA TRP A 144 -17.99 13.36 -10.69
C TRP A 144 -17.37 14.58 -9.98
N ASP A 145 -16.11 14.92 -10.36
CA ASP A 145 -15.41 16.15 -9.94
C ASP A 145 -15.01 16.24 -8.46
N LEU A 146 -14.27 15.22 -7.97
CA LEU A 146 -13.60 15.28 -6.66
C LEU A 146 -12.66 16.49 -6.53
N VAL A 147 -12.13 16.99 -7.64
CA VAL A 147 -11.26 18.19 -7.70
C VAL A 147 -11.93 19.43 -7.13
N ARG A 148 -13.26 19.56 -7.28
CA ARG A 148 -14.06 20.67 -6.75
C ARG A 148 -13.96 20.77 -5.22
N TRP A 149 -13.80 19.64 -4.56
CA TRP A 149 -13.77 19.56 -3.08
C TRP A 149 -12.38 19.77 -2.48
N ARG A 150 -11.35 20.13 -3.28
CA ARG A 150 -9.96 20.28 -2.81
C ARG A 150 -9.79 21.16 -1.56
N PHE A 151 -10.48 22.29 -1.49
CA PHE A 151 -10.43 23.18 -0.32
C PHE A 151 -11.22 22.62 0.87
N ALA A 152 -12.29 21.88 0.64
CA ALA A 152 -13.04 21.21 1.69
C ALA A 152 -12.21 20.08 2.33
N PHE A 153 -11.49 19.29 1.52
CA PHE A 153 -10.54 18.28 2.02
C PHE A 153 -9.41 18.93 2.84
N ALA A 154 -8.84 20.03 2.36
CA ALA A 154 -7.81 20.78 3.09
C ALA A 154 -8.34 21.30 4.43
N ALA A 155 -9.50 21.96 4.42
CA ALA A 155 -10.12 22.50 5.62
C ALA A 155 -10.48 21.39 6.62
N PHE A 156 -11.06 20.28 6.16
CA PHE A 156 -11.37 19.12 6.99
C PHE A 156 -10.12 18.57 7.67
N GLY A 157 -9.02 18.39 6.90
CA GLY A 157 -7.76 17.88 7.44
C GLY A 157 -7.18 18.79 8.54
N ILE A 158 -7.10 20.10 8.30
CA ILE A 158 -6.59 21.07 9.27
C ILE A 158 -7.49 21.13 10.51
N LEU A 159 -8.82 21.15 10.34
CA LEU A 159 -9.77 21.18 11.45
C LEU A 159 -9.67 19.92 12.29
N LEU A 160 -9.63 18.73 11.68
CA LEU A 160 -9.54 17.47 12.40
C LEU A 160 -8.24 17.36 13.20
N GLN A 161 -7.09 17.76 12.61
CA GLN A 161 -5.81 17.84 13.33
C GLN A 161 -5.86 18.91 14.44
N GLY A 162 -6.49 20.05 14.20
CA GLY A 162 -6.67 21.11 15.19
C GLY A 162 -7.50 20.64 16.39
N VAL A 163 -8.55 19.87 16.17
CA VAL A 163 -9.34 19.24 17.24
C VAL A 163 -8.45 18.31 18.08
N VAL A 164 -7.61 17.47 17.45
CA VAL A 164 -6.66 16.59 18.18
C VAL A 164 -5.62 17.40 18.95
N LEU A 165 -5.14 18.51 18.42
CA LEU A 165 -4.21 19.39 19.13
C LEU A 165 -4.81 19.92 20.44
N ILE A 166 -6.14 20.20 20.46
CA ILE A 166 -6.84 20.75 21.64
C ILE A 166 -7.20 19.65 22.64
N ILE A 167 -7.91 18.59 22.18
CA ILE A 167 -8.53 17.58 23.04
C ILE A 167 -7.83 16.22 23.03
N GLY A 168 -6.82 16.03 22.17
CA GLY A 168 -6.13 14.75 22.01
C GLY A 168 -5.43 14.27 23.27
N ALA A 169 -5.50 12.97 23.52
CA ALA A 169 -4.77 12.31 24.59
C ALA A 169 -3.26 12.33 24.33
N THR A 170 -2.50 12.63 25.38
CA THR A 170 -1.03 12.62 25.31
C THR A 170 -0.53 11.20 25.49
N SER A 171 0.08 10.62 24.46
CA SER A 171 0.74 9.32 24.49
C SER A 171 2.21 9.51 24.17
N TYR A 172 3.11 9.01 25.05
CA TYR A 172 4.57 9.15 24.91
C TYR A 172 5.06 10.59 24.63
N GLY A 173 4.35 11.59 25.17
CA GLY A 173 4.71 13.01 25.04
C GLY A 173 4.22 13.70 23.76
N ALA A 174 3.44 13.02 22.92
CA ALA A 174 2.79 13.56 21.73
C ALA A 174 1.26 13.44 21.84
N LYS A 175 0.54 14.44 21.34
CA LYS A 175 -0.92 14.41 21.20
C LYS A 175 -1.27 13.82 19.84
N MET A 176 -1.58 12.52 19.80
CA MET A 176 -1.76 11.82 18.52
C MET A 176 -3.15 11.27 18.32
N SER A 177 -3.90 10.99 19.40
CA SER A 177 -5.10 10.19 19.30
C SER A 177 -6.22 10.65 20.22
N ILE A 178 -7.44 10.30 19.85
CA ILE A 178 -8.65 10.43 20.66
C ILE A 178 -9.12 9.01 20.98
N SER A 179 -9.35 8.71 22.27
CA SER A 179 -9.91 7.43 22.68
C SER A 179 -11.42 7.54 22.82
N ILE A 180 -12.16 6.74 22.07
CA ILE A 180 -13.62 6.66 22.09
C ILE A 180 -14.03 5.22 22.29
N GLY A 181 -14.71 4.89 23.40
CA GLY A 181 -15.25 3.53 23.63
C GLY A 181 -14.21 2.40 23.61
N GLY A 182 -12.95 2.68 24.03
CA GLY A 182 -11.87 1.68 24.02
C GLY A 182 -11.16 1.50 22.68
N PHE A 183 -11.55 2.25 21.64
CA PHE A 183 -10.83 2.37 20.38
C PHE A 183 -10.00 3.66 20.36
N THR A 184 -8.77 3.56 19.89
CA THR A 184 -7.87 4.71 19.74
C THR A 184 -7.91 5.17 18.29
N PHE A 185 -8.43 6.37 18.07
CA PHE A 185 -8.49 6.99 16.74
C PHE A 185 -7.34 7.98 16.59
N GLN A 186 -6.47 7.77 15.61
CA GLN A 186 -5.39 8.67 15.25
C GLN A 186 -5.79 9.48 14.02
N ALA A 187 -5.99 10.79 14.20
CA ALA A 187 -6.51 11.64 13.14
C ALA A 187 -5.57 11.77 11.94
N SER A 188 -4.25 11.78 12.17
CA SER A 188 -3.26 11.89 11.09
C SER A 188 -3.37 10.75 10.06
N GLU A 189 -3.88 9.58 10.46
CA GLU A 189 -4.11 8.44 9.56
C GLU A 189 -5.23 8.69 8.54
N ILE A 190 -6.28 9.41 8.92
CA ILE A 190 -7.35 9.78 7.98
C ILE A 190 -6.98 11.06 7.22
N VAL A 191 -6.34 12.01 7.92
CA VAL A 191 -5.97 13.28 7.30
C VAL A 191 -4.95 13.11 6.18
N LYS A 192 -4.06 12.11 6.23
CA LYS A 192 -3.12 11.86 5.12
C LYS A 192 -3.85 11.63 3.79
N ILE A 193 -4.96 10.89 3.80
CA ILE A 193 -5.76 10.63 2.60
C ILE A 193 -6.40 11.93 2.09
N THR A 194 -7.07 12.69 2.97
CA THR A 194 -7.68 13.97 2.59
C THR A 194 -6.65 15.02 2.20
N PHE A 195 -5.44 14.96 2.75
CA PHE A 195 -4.30 15.79 2.36
C PHE A 195 -3.87 15.50 0.92
N VAL A 196 -3.69 14.23 0.55
CA VAL A 196 -3.35 13.85 -0.83
C VAL A 196 -4.43 14.32 -1.80
N LEU A 197 -5.72 14.09 -1.49
CA LEU A 197 -6.83 14.56 -2.32
C LEU A 197 -6.85 16.09 -2.47
N ALA A 198 -6.59 16.84 -1.37
CA ALA A 198 -6.50 18.29 -1.41
C ALA A 198 -5.32 18.77 -2.25
N MET A 199 -4.13 18.21 -2.04
CA MET A 199 -2.91 18.59 -2.77
C MET A 199 -3.01 18.22 -4.24
N ALA A 200 -3.52 17.04 -4.58
CA ALA A 200 -3.77 16.63 -5.96
C ALA A 200 -4.73 17.59 -6.67
N GLY A 201 -5.85 17.95 -6.01
CA GLY A 201 -6.82 18.88 -6.58
C GLY A 201 -6.32 20.33 -6.71
N MET A 202 -5.35 20.76 -5.88
CA MET A 202 -4.71 22.06 -6.02
C MET A 202 -3.64 22.05 -7.10
N LEU A 203 -2.79 21.02 -7.15
CA LEU A 203 -1.66 20.93 -8.07
C LEU A 203 -2.09 20.58 -9.50
N SER A 204 -3.12 19.77 -9.70
CA SER A 204 -3.65 19.45 -11.03
C SER A 204 -4.25 20.68 -11.76
N ARG A 205 -4.65 21.70 -11.01
CA ARG A 205 -5.21 22.97 -11.52
C ARG A 205 -4.23 24.14 -11.45
N ALA A 206 -2.97 23.90 -11.01
CA ALA A 206 -1.97 24.94 -10.84
C ALA A 206 -1.40 25.36 -12.22
N THR A 207 -1.69 26.57 -12.64
CA THR A 207 -1.17 27.17 -13.89
C THR A 207 -0.15 28.27 -13.61
N GLU A 208 -0.27 28.96 -12.48
CA GLU A 208 0.58 30.08 -12.10
C GLU A 208 1.44 29.76 -10.88
N PHE A 209 2.51 30.51 -10.70
CA PHE A 209 3.36 30.43 -9.50
C PHE A 209 2.57 30.68 -8.20
N ARG A 210 1.54 31.54 -8.26
CA ARG A 210 0.66 31.81 -7.12
C ARG A 210 -0.09 30.56 -6.64
N ASP A 211 -0.50 29.68 -7.56
CA ASP A 211 -1.21 28.44 -7.19
C ASP A 211 -0.27 27.47 -6.49
N ILE A 212 1.00 27.42 -6.93
CA ILE A 212 2.05 26.62 -6.28
C ILE A 212 2.30 27.16 -4.85
N VAL A 213 2.41 28.47 -4.70
CA VAL A 213 2.58 29.09 -3.37
C VAL A 213 1.39 28.78 -2.47
N LEU A 214 0.16 28.88 -2.97
CA LEU A 214 -1.05 28.58 -2.19
C LEU A 214 -1.08 27.11 -1.74
N SER A 215 -0.81 26.16 -2.63
CA SER A 215 -0.74 24.73 -2.27
C SER A 215 0.37 24.45 -1.24
N SER A 216 1.54 25.11 -1.40
CA SER A 216 2.65 25.02 -0.44
C SER A 216 2.28 25.56 0.94
N LEU A 217 1.54 26.67 1.01
CA LEU A 217 1.08 27.23 2.28
C LEU A 217 0.08 26.32 2.98
N VAL A 218 -0.84 25.71 2.21
CA VAL A 218 -1.82 24.75 2.77
C VAL A 218 -1.11 23.49 3.24
N ALA A 219 -0.13 22.97 2.48
CA ALA A 219 0.69 21.83 2.90
C ALA A 219 1.47 22.14 4.18
N ALA A 220 2.13 23.32 4.22
CA ALA A 220 2.85 23.78 5.40
C ALA A 220 1.94 23.92 6.62
N ALA A 221 0.69 24.39 6.46
CA ALA A 221 -0.26 24.48 7.56
C ALA A 221 -0.55 23.10 8.18
N HIS A 222 -0.81 22.06 7.37
CA HIS A 222 -0.99 20.69 7.87
C HIS A 222 0.25 20.20 8.63
N VAL A 223 1.44 20.38 8.04
CA VAL A 223 2.70 19.97 8.65
C VAL A 223 2.95 20.69 9.98
N LEU A 224 2.68 22.00 10.05
CA LEU A 224 2.88 22.79 11.28
C LEU A 224 1.94 22.33 12.41
N VAL A 225 0.68 21.97 12.10
CA VAL A 225 -0.22 21.40 13.10
C VAL A 225 0.29 20.04 13.60
N LEU A 226 0.80 19.16 12.72
CA LEU A 226 1.42 17.88 13.11
C LEU A 226 2.67 18.09 13.99
N VAL A 227 3.50 19.08 13.66
CA VAL A 227 4.68 19.45 14.48
C VAL A 227 4.23 19.96 15.85
N ALA A 228 3.17 20.75 15.92
CA ALA A 228 2.58 21.22 17.20
C ALA A 228 2.02 20.05 18.03
N CYS A 229 1.44 19.03 17.38
CA CYS A 229 1.02 17.77 18.01
C CYS A 229 2.21 16.89 18.41
N LYS A 230 3.44 17.22 17.99
CA LYS A 230 4.68 16.41 18.13
C LYS A 230 4.63 15.08 17.36
N ASP A 231 3.79 14.98 16.34
CA ASP A 231 3.72 13.85 15.39
C ASP A 231 4.64 14.10 14.20
N LEU A 232 5.94 13.99 14.45
CA LEU A 232 6.97 14.26 13.44
C LEU A 232 7.09 13.16 12.38
N GLY A 233 6.66 11.93 12.69
CA GLY A 233 6.60 10.84 11.74
C GLY A 233 5.59 11.15 10.62
N SER A 234 4.35 11.46 10.99
CA SER A 234 3.32 11.87 10.03
C SER A 234 3.69 13.16 9.30
N ALA A 235 4.29 14.14 10.00
CA ALA A 235 4.76 15.37 9.38
C ALA A 235 5.77 15.12 8.25
N LEU A 236 6.70 14.18 8.45
CA LEU A 236 7.68 13.77 7.44
C LEU A 236 7.02 13.08 6.23
N ILE A 237 6.03 12.21 6.48
CA ILE A 237 5.26 11.55 5.41
C ILE A 237 4.56 12.60 4.54
N PHE A 238 3.85 13.57 5.15
CA PHE A 238 3.16 14.64 4.44
C PHE A 238 4.11 15.51 3.62
N CYS A 239 5.27 15.89 4.21
CA CYS A 239 6.29 16.65 3.50
C CYS A 239 6.79 15.92 2.24
N LEU A 240 7.15 14.64 2.38
CA LEU A 240 7.69 13.86 1.26
C LEU A 240 6.63 13.62 0.19
N ALA A 241 5.40 13.29 0.57
CA ALA A 241 4.29 13.12 -0.37
C ALA A 241 4.06 14.42 -1.17
N TYR A 242 3.96 15.56 -0.47
CA TYR A 242 3.77 16.86 -1.13
C TYR A 242 4.92 17.21 -2.08
N LEU A 243 6.17 17.00 -1.66
CA LEU A 243 7.34 17.33 -2.50
C LEU A 243 7.38 16.52 -3.80
N VAL A 244 7.07 15.21 -3.72
CA VAL A 244 7.04 14.37 -4.91
C VAL A 244 5.86 14.74 -5.81
N MET A 245 4.67 14.98 -5.25
CA MET A 245 3.49 15.44 -6.01
C MET A 245 3.77 16.79 -6.71
N LEU A 246 4.40 17.73 -6.00
CA LEU A 246 4.78 19.04 -6.56
C LEU A 246 5.81 18.89 -7.69
N PHE A 247 6.79 18.00 -7.54
CA PHE A 247 7.76 17.72 -8.58
C PHE A 247 7.10 17.14 -9.83
N ILE A 248 6.20 16.16 -9.68
CA ILE A 248 5.48 15.54 -10.81
C ILE A 248 4.56 16.55 -11.49
N ALA A 249 3.82 17.37 -10.72
CA ALA A 249 2.92 18.38 -11.27
C ALA A 249 3.64 19.49 -12.04
N THR A 250 4.86 19.87 -11.60
CA THR A 250 5.56 21.02 -12.19
C THR A 250 6.72 20.65 -13.11
N ASN A 251 7.20 19.41 -13.02
CA ASN A 251 8.42 18.89 -13.69
C ASN A 251 9.67 19.78 -13.43
N ARG A 252 9.75 20.44 -12.24
CA ARG A 252 10.83 21.34 -11.87
C ARG A 252 11.61 20.81 -10.67
N SER A 253 12.80 20.27 -10.90
CA SER A 253 13.69 19.75 -9.84
C SER A 253 14.09 20.79 -8.79
N LEU A 254 14.03 22.09 -9.12
CA LEU A 254 14.30 23.17 -8.17
C LEU A 254 13.40 23.09 -6.93
N TYR A 255 12.12 22.80 -7.09
CA TYR A 255 11.19 22.69 -5.96
C TYR A 255 11.54 21.50 -5.05
N LEU A 256 12.00 20.38 -5.65
CA LEU A 256 12.46 19.23 -4.89
C LEU A 256 13.70 19.58 -4.04
N VAL A 257 14.67 20.28 -4.63
CA VAL A 257 15.89 20.71 -3.93
C VAL A 257 15.56 21.69 -2.80
N LEU A 258 14.76 22.72 -3.08
CA LEU A 258 14.36 23.72 -2.07
C LEU A 258 13.54 23.09 -0.94
N GLY A 259 12.60 22.21 -1.27
CA GLY A 259 11.80 21.50 -0.28
C GLY A 259 12.62 20.55 0.58
N THR A 260 13.56 19.81 0.00
CA THR A 260 14.49 18.95 0.74
C THR A 260 15.40 19.77 1.66
N ALA A 261 15.90 20.91 1.20
CA ALA A 261 16.69 21.82 2.03
C ALA A 261 15.88 22.40 3.21
N ALA A 262 14.62 22.81 2.95
CA ALA A 262 13.70 23.28 4.00
C ALA A 262 13.40 22.18 5.03
N MET A 263 13.18 20.95 4.58
CA MET A 263 12.97 19.79 5.44
C MET A 263 14.20 19.47 6.30
N GLY A 264 15.42 19.58 5.73
CA GLY A 264 16.66 19.47 6.47
C GLY A 264 16.78 20.53 7.58
N GLY A 265 16.47 21.80 7.27
CA GLY A 265 16.41 22.89 8.25
C GLY A 265 15.37 22.65 9.36
N ALA A 266 14.18 22.18 8.99
CA ALA A 266 13.12 21.81 9.94
C ALA A 266 13.55 20.64 10.86
N SER A 267 14.33 19.69 10.34
CA SER A 267 14.85 18.55 11.13
C SER A 267 15.87 19.03 12.18
N VAL A 268 16.78 19.94 11.81
CA VAL A 268 17.74 20.57 12.75
C VAL A 268 17.00 21.39 13.81
N PHE A 269 16.00 22.18 13.42
CA PHE A 269 15.18 22.92 14.35
C PHE A 269 14.43 21.97 15.32
N SER A 270 13.84 20.88 14.81
CA SER A 270 13.13 19.89 15.63
C SER A 270 14.05 19.22 16.65
N TYR A 271 15.29 18.92 16.28
CA TYR A 271 16.32 18.40 17.19
C TYR A 271 16.63 19.40 18.33
N ALA A 272 16.78 20.68 18.00
CA ALA A 272 17.04 21.72 18.99
C ALA A 272 15.85 21.98 19.93
N ALA A 273 14.62 22.00 19.37
CA ALA A 273 13.41 22.37 20.09
C ALA A 273 12.82 21.25 20.97
N PHE A 274 12.86 19.99 20.50
CA PHE A 274 12.09 18.90 21.12
C PHE A 274 12.98 17.87 21.84
N SER A 275 12.76 17.68 23.15
CA SER A 275 13.51 16.71 23.97
C SER A 275 13.30 15.26 23.55
N HIS A 276 12.08 14.89 23.08
CA HIS A 276 11.79 13.54 22.61
C HIS A 276 12.54 13.23 21.31
N VAL A 277 12.78 14.21 20.43
CA VAL A 277 13.61 14.04 19.23
C VAL A 277 15.06 13.77 19.62
N ARG A 278 15.61 14.56 20.57
CA ARG A 278 16.96 14.31 21.08
C ARG A 278 17.13 12.91 21.65
N LYS A 279 16.12 12.40 22.40
CA LYS A 279 16.15 11.03 22.92
C LYS A 279 16.20 9.98 21.81
N ARG A 280 15.37 10.13 20.77
CA ARG A 280 15.35 9.21 19.61
C ARG A 280 16.64 9.26 18.80
N VAL A 281 17.19 10.46 18.56
CA VAL A 281 18.47 10.63 17.87
C VAL A 281 19.62 10.04 18.70
N PHE A 282 19.63 10.23 20.03
CA PHE A 282 20.60 9.61 20.91
C PHE A 282 20.57 8.08 20.82
N ALA A 283 19.37 7.49 20.93
CA ALA A 283 19.17 6.05 20.81
C ALA A 283 19.58 5.51 19.44
N TRP A 284 19.38 6.31 18.39
CA TRP A 284 19.80 5.97 17.03
C TRP A 284 21.32 6.01 16.84
N ILE A 285 22.01 7.05 17.35
CA ILE A 285 23.46 7.18 17.17
C ILE A 285 24.19 6.10 17.98
N ASN A 286 23.93 6.02 19.27
CA ASN A 286 24.58 5.04 20.16
C ASN A 286 23.60 4.49 21.23
N PRO A 287 22.79 3.49 20.87
CA PRO A 287 21.87 2.87 21.82
C PRO A 287 22.59 2.13 22.96
N TRP A 288 23.85 1.73 22.73
CA TRP A 288 24.65 0.98 23.68
C TRP A 288 25.14 1.84 24.87
N ALA A 289 25.14 3.16 24.73
CA ALA A 289 25.55 4.08 25.79
C ALA A 289 24.53 4.16 26.96
N ASP A 290 23.30 3.72 26.73
CA ASP A 290 22.22 3.75 27.73
C ASP A 290 21.19 2.63 27.41
N ILE A 291 21.64 1.40 27.61
CA ILE A 291 20.90 0.19 27.22
C ILE A 291 19.61 0.04 28.04
N ASP A 292 19.64 0.44 29.32
CA ASP A 292 18.56 0.16 30.26
C ASP A 292 17.42 1.21 30.22
N ASP A 293 17.62 2.38 29.57
CA ASP A 293 16.61 3.44 29.43
C ASP A 293 16.41 3.84 27.97
N ARG A 294 17.15 4.83 27.49
CA ARG A 294 16.90 5.47 26.18
C ARG A 294 17.21 4.56 24.99
N GLY A 295 18.18 3.65 25.11
CA GLY A 295 18.56 2.69 24.09
C GLY A 295 17.79 1.38 24.14
N TYR A 296 17.03 1.10 25.21
CA TYR A 296 16.46 -0.22 25.49
C TYR A 296 15.65 -0.81 24.33
N GLN A 297 14.72 -0.05 23.79
CA GLN A 297 13.82 -0.53 22.73
C GLN A 297 14.58 -0.91 21.46
N ILE A 298 15.55 -0.09 21.04
CA ILE A 298 16.35 -0.35 19.82
C ILE A 298 17.34 -1.49 20.06
N THR A 299 17.97 -1.58 21.24
CA THR A 299 18.91 -2.67 21.54
C THR A 299 18.19 -4.02 21.57
N GLN A 300 17.01 -4.10 22.19
CA GLN A 300 16.21 -5.33 22.16
C GLN A 300 15.78 -5.70 20.74
N SER A 301 15.43 -4.73 19.93
CA SER A 301 15.11 -4.93 18.50
C SER A 301 16.32 -5.55 17.74
N LEU A 302 17.50 -4.98 17.92
CA LEU A 302 18.72 -5.47 17.26
C LEU A 302 19.12 -6.87 17.77
N PHE A 303 18.93 -7.14 19.06
CA PHE A 303 19.14 -8.48 19.61
C PHE A 303 18.18 -9.50 19.02
N ALA A 304 16.90 -9.17 18.91
CA ALA A 304 15.89 -10.03 18.29
C ALA A 304 16.26 -10.37 16.83
N ILE A 305 16.59 -9.35 16.03
CA ILE A 305 17.00 -9.54 14.62
C ILE A 305 18.27 -10.40 14.53
N GLY A 306 19.28 -10.10 15.37
CA GLY A 306 20.55 -10.85 15.39
C GLY A 306 20.38 -12.29 15.85
N THR A 307 19.52 -12.54 16.85
CA THR A 307 19.24 -13.89 17.37
C THR A 307 18.48 -14.75 16.37
N GLY A 308 17.53 -14.15 15.62
CA GLY A 308 16.80 -14.85 14.56
C GLY A 308 17.67 -15.32 13.41
N GLY A 309 18.76 -14.60 13.09
CA GLY A 309 19.61 -14.94 11.96
C GLY A 309 18.83 -14.95 10.64
N PHE A 310 19.32 -15.72 9.65
CA PHE A 310 18.67 -15.75 8.34
C PHE A 310 17.34 -16.52 8.31
N ALA A 311 17.28 -17.65 9.03
CA ALA A 311 16.15 -18.58 8.94
C ALA A 311 15.15 -18.47 10.10
N GLY A 312 15.38 -17.61 11.07
CA GLY A 312 14.57 -17.49 12.27
C GLY A 312 14.82 -18.61 13.30
N LEU A 313 14.38 -18.37 14.52
CA LEU A 313 14.38 -19.43 15.55
C LEU A 313 13.25 -20.44 15.33
N GLY A 314 12.17 -20.04 14.69
CA GLY A 314 10.89 -20.74 14.57
C GLY A 314 9.82 -20.08 15.43
N LEU A 315 8.58 -20.12 14.98
CA LEU A 315 7.44 -19.51 15.68
C LEU A 315 7.32 -20.11 17.10
N TYR A 316 7.14 -19.27 18.12
CA TYR A 316 7.17 -19.61 19.56
C TYR A 316 8.55 -20.08 20.10
N GLN A 317 9.65 -19.85 19.38
CA GLN A 317 11.00 -20.16 19.88
C GLN A 317 11.79 -18.91 20.26
N GLY A 318 11.32 -17.71 19.88
CA GLY A 318 11.89 -16.42 20.26
C GLY A 318 11.28 -15.84 21.53
N MET A 319 11.76 -14.65 21.88
CA MET A 319 11.28 -13.85 23.02
C MET A 319 10.91 -12.41 22.58
N PRO A 320 10.09 -12.21 21.54
CA PRO A 320 9.80 -10.89 20.99
C PRO A 320 9.13 -9.96 22.00
N ASN A 321 8.45 -10.50 23.02
CA ASN A 321 7.84 -9.73 24.13
C ASN A 321 8.86 -8.93 24.96
N ARG A 322 10.18 -9.16 24.81
CA ARG A 322 11.22 -8.32 25.44
C ARG A 322 11.31 -6.94 24.82
N ILE A 323 10.86 -6.78 23.58
CA ILE A 323 10.82 -5.48 22.90
C ILE A 323 9.56 -4.75 23.38
N PRO A 324 9.65 -3.59 24.05
CA PRO A 324 8.47 -2.82 24.44
C PRO A 324 7.62 -2.43 23.24
N ILE A 325 6.30 -2.64 23.32
CA ILE A 325 5.33 -2.29 22.27
C ILE A 325 5.71 -2.90 20.91
N VAL A 326 6.24 -4.10 20.91
CA VAL A 326 6.72 -4.82 19.72
C VAL A 326 5.65 -4.94 18.64
N GLU A 327 4.39 -5.05 19.02
CA GLU A 327 3.26 -5.21 18.12
C GLU A 327 2.96 -3.99 17.22
N LYS A 328 3.55 -2.82 17.53
CA LYS A 328 3.39 -1.60 16.75
C LYS A 328 4.60 -1.33 15.86
N ASP A 329 5.59 -0.64 16.40
CA ASP A 329 6.71 -0.07 15.65
C ASP A 329 7.81 -1.08 15.35
N PHE A 330 7.87 -2.18 16.13
CA PHE A 330 8.96 -3.17 16.07
C PHE A 330 8.49 -4.57 15.66
N ILE A 331 7.30 -4.69 15.06
CA ILE A 331 6.76 -6.00 14.65
C ILE A 331 7.68 -6.72 13.65
N ILE A 332 8.39 -5.97 12.80
CA ILE A 332 9.36 -6.55 11.86
C ILE A 332 10.53 -7.22 12.58
N SER A 333 10.90 -6.73 13.77
CA SER A 333 11.95 -7.33 14.60
C SER A 333 11.49 -8.66 15.20
N ALA A 334 10.22 -8.74 15.63
CA ALA A 334 9.62 -9.99 16.10
C ALA A 334 9.51 -11.02 14.96
N ILE A 335 9.13 -10.59 13.77
CA ILE A 335 9.11 -11.44 12.57
C ILE A 335 10.52 -11.92 12.24
N SER A 336 11.53 -11.03 12.31
CA SER A 336 12.92 -11.39 12.05
C SER A 336 13.45 -12.39 13.07
N GLU A 337 13.08 -12.28 14.36
CA GLU A 337 13.51 -13.21 15.41
C GLU A 337 12.95 -14.62 15.18
N GLU A 338 11.64 -14.74 14.98
CA GLU A 338 10.97 -16.05 14.91
C GLU A 338 10.94 -16.63 13.50
N MET A 339 10.75 -15.81 12.46
CA MET A 339 10.61 -16.24 11.05
C MET A 339 11.86 -15.99 10.20
N GLY A 340 12.84 -15.22 10.73
CA GLY A 340 14.14 -14.98 10.10
C GLY A 340 14.24 -13.69 9.26
N ALA A 341 15.49 -13.25 9.07
CA ALA A 341 15.79 -12.06 8.28
C ALA A 341 15.35 -12.19 6.80
N ILE A 342 15.40 -13.40 6.23
CA ILE A 342 14.91 -13.64 4.86
C ILE A 342 13.43 -13.32 4.76
N THR A 343 12.61 -13.73 5.74
CA THR A 343 11.17 -13.40 5.78
C THR A 343 10.96 -11.88 5.86
N ALA A 344 11.71 -11.20 6.73
CA ALA A 344 11.63 -9.74 6.84
C ALA A 344 12.03 -9.04 5.53
N ILE A 345 13.09 -9.49 4.85
CA ILE A 345 13.50 -8.97 3.55
C ILE A 345 12.41 -9.20 2.49
N CYS A 346 11.81 -10.39 2.44
CA CYS A 346 10.71 -10.67 1.53
C CYS A 346 9.50 -9.75 1.79
N ILE A 347 9.14 -9.48 3.04
CA ILE A 347 8.09 -8.52 3.39
C ILE A 347 8.44 -7.11 2.85
N ILE A 348 9.68 -6.66 3.02
CA ILE A 348 10.16 -5.37 2.50
C ILE A 348 10.04 -5.34 0.96
N LEU A 349 10.43 -6.42 0.30
CA LEU A 349 10.35 -6.54 -1.16
C LEU A 349 8.89 -6.56 -1.65
N VAL A 350 7.98 -7.21 -0.93
CA VAL A 350 6.54 -7.16 -1.27
C VAL A 350 5.97 -5.75 -1.05
N CYS A 351 6.38 -5.02 0.01
CA CYS A 351 6.03 -3.60 0.17
C CYS A 351 6.51 -2.77 -1.04
N LEU A 352 7.75 -3.01 -1.50
CA LEU A 352 8.29 -2.34 -2.68
C LEU A 352 7.50 -2.72 -3.95
N GLY A 353 7.13 -4.00 -4.10
CA GLY A 353 6.30 -4.46 -5.20
C GLY A 353 4.92 -3.79 -5.24
N CYS A 354 4.26 -3.62 -4.09
CA CYS A 354 3.02 -2.83 -4.01
C CYS A 354 3.23 -1.38 -4.44
N PHE A 355 4.29 -0.74 -3.96
CA PHE A 355 4.62 0.62 -4.38
C PHE A 355 4.86 0.73 -5.88
N MET A 356 5.63 -0.20 -6.46
CA MET A 356 5.87 -0.22 -7.90
C MET A 356 4.55 -0.40 -8.68
N GLN A 357 3.67 -1.30 -8.25
CA GLN A 357 2.36 -1.48 -8.87
C GLN A 357 1.49 -0.21 -8.78
N MET A 358 1.47 0.46 -7.62
CA MET A 358 0.75 1.74 -7.47
C MET A 358 1.31 2.82 -8.40
N MET A 359 2.64 2.85 -8.59
CA MET A 359 3.28 3.78 -9.54
C MET A 359 2.97 3.43 -10.99
N VAL A 360 2.91 2.14 -11.34
CA VAL A 360 2.47 1.69 -12.67
C VAL A 360 1.04 2.15 -12.93
N ILE A 361 0.12 1.93 -11.99
CA ILE A 361 -1.26 2.42 -12.09
C ILE A 361 -1.28 3.94 -12.32
N ALA A 362 -0.46 4.70 -11.57
CA ALA A 362 -0.39 6.15 -11.74
C ALA A 362 0.09 6.58 -13.14
N THR A 363 0.90 5.76 -13.84
CA THR A 363 1.37 6.10 -15.20
C THR A 363 0.28 5.97 -16.25
N TYR A 364 -0.68 5.08 -16.05
CA TYR A 364 -1.80 4.88 -16.95
C TYR A 364 -2.90 5.94 -16.79
N MET A 365 -2.93 6.70 -15.70
CA MET A 365 -3.94 7.75 -15.48
C MET A 365 -3.73 8.92 -16.45
N GLU A 366 -4.72 9.23 -17.27
CA GLU A 366 -4.73 10.38 -18.17
C GLU A 366 -5.00 11.68 -17.40
N ASP A 367 -6.01 11.67 -16.51
CA ASP A 367 -6.34 12.84 -15.68
C ASP A 367 -5.24 13.12 -14.66
N SER A 368 -4.69 14.34 -14.71
CA SER A 368 -3.64 14.80 -13.81
C SER A 368 -4.00 14.74 -12.33
N PHE A 369 -5.29 14.89 -11.97
CA PHE A 369 -5.74 14.78 -10.60
C PHE A 369 -5.60 13.35 -10.09
N TYR A 370 -6.13 12.37 -10.81
CA TYR A 370 -6.07 10.96 -10.42
C TYR A 370 -4.64 10.44 -10.45
N LYS A 371 -3.82 10.87 -11.42
CA LYS A 371 -2.37 10.60 -11.44
C LYS A 371 -1.68 11.07 -10.16
N LEU A 372 -1.94 12.31 -9.73
CA LEU A 372 -1.37 12.88 -8.51
C LEU A 372 -1.91 12.20 -7.25
N VAL A 373 -3.18 11.79 -7.22
CA VAL A 373 -3.75 11.00 -6.12
C VAL A 373 -3.02 9.67 -5.99
N ALA A 374 -2.87 8.92 -7.09
CA ALA A 374 -2.18 7.64 -7.09
C ALA A 374 -0.73 7.77 -6.60
N VAL A 375 0.01 8.74 -7.13
CA VAL A 375 1.40 9.03 -6.71
C VAL A 375 1.46 9.43 -5.25
N GLY A 376 0.60 10.35 -4.80
CA GLY A 376 0.60 10.82 -3.41
C GLY A 376 0.38 9.68 -2.42
N LEU A 377 -0.62 8.83 -2.67
CA LEU A 377 -0.93 7.67 -1.84
C LEU A 377 0.18 6.61 -1.88
N ALA A 378 0.78 6.36 -3.05
CA ALA A 378 1.91 5.44 -3.20
C ALA A 378 3.14 5.90 -2.39
N ILE A 379 3.47 7.19 -2.45
CA ILE A 379 4.57 7.78 -1.67
C ILE A 379 4.28 7.71 -0.17
N GLU A 380 3.06 8.04 0.28
CA GLU A 380 2.70 7.89 1.69
C GLU A 380 2.87 6.47 2.19
N TYR A 381 2.41 5.48 1.42
CA TYR A 381 2.52 4.07 1.75
C TYR A 381 3.98 3.61 1.87
N ILE A 382 4.83 3.92 0.87
CA ILE A 382 6.22 3.45 0.89
C ILE A 382 7.07 4.18 1.93
N VAL A 383 6.85 5.49 2.12
CA VAL A 383 7.55 6.28 3.14
C VAL A 383 7.15 5.78 4.54
N GLN A 384 5.87 5.53 4.79
CA GLN A 384 5.40 4.96 6.07
C GLN A 384 6.07 3.61 6.35
N SER A 385 6.10 2.72 5.37
CA SER A 385 6.77 1.42 5.48
C SER A 385 8.26 1.56 5.75
N PHE A 386 8.95 2.45 5.02
CA PHE A 386 10.37 2.74 5.20
C PHE A 386 10.69 3.31 6.59
N LEU A 387 9.86 4.23 7.10
CA LEU A 387 10.07 4.83 8.42
C LEU A 387 9.92 3.80 9.54
N THR A 388 8.97 2.88 9.43
CA THR A 388 8.76 1.83 10.42
C THR A 388 9.90 0.82 10.41
N ILE A 389 10.23 0.28 9.25
CA ILE A 389 11.27 -0.73 9.08
C ILE A 389 12.65 -0.13 9.39
N GLY A 390 12.94 1.04 8.82
CA GLY A 390 14.21 1.75 9.04
C GLY A 390 14.45 2.13 10.49
N GLY A 391 13.37 2.48 11.22
CA GLY A 391 13.43 2.71 12.67
C GLY A 391 13.75 1.45 13.46
N ALA A 392 13.14 0.32 13.11
CA ALA A 392 13.34 -0.96 13.79
C ALA A 392 14.75 -1.54 13.61
N ILE A 393 15.33 -1.40 12.40
CA ILE A 393 16.69 -1.87 12.10
C ILE A 393 17.80 -0.84 12.40
N LYS A 394 17.47 0.28 13.05
CA LYS A 394 18.41 1.37 13.36
C LYS A 394 19.02 2.04 12.11
N PHE A 395 18.34 2.00 10.96
CA PHE A 395 18.78 2.73 9.77
C PHE A 395 18.51 4.25 9.89
N ILE A 396 17.37 4.61 10.50
CA ILE A 396 16.95 5.96 10.83
C ILE A 396 16.48 6.04 12.29
N PRO A 397 16.35 7.24 12.89
CA PRO A 397 15.71 7.36 14.20
C PRO A 397 14.27 6.84 14.18
N SER A 398 13.88 6.04 15.17
CA SER A 398 12.51 5.52 15.27
C SER A 398 11.49 6.68 15.32
N THR A 399 10.46 6.60 14.48
CA THR A 399 9.42 7.64 14.35
C THR A 399 8.12 7.31 15.09
N GLY A 400 7.90 6.04 15.44
CA GLY A 400 6.67 5.59 16.09
C GLY A 400 5.49 5.41 15.11
N VAL A 401 5.78 5.23 13.83
CA VAL A 401 4.80 4.96 12.79
C VAL A 401 4.64 3.46 12.61
N THR A 402 3.44 2.99 12.31
CA THR A 402 3.11 1.56 12.16
C THR A 402 3.32 1.07 10.73
N LEU A 403 3.70 -0.21 10.58
CA LEU A 403 3.80 -0.86 9.27
C LEU A 403 2.39 -1.19 8.74
N PRO A 404 1.99 -0.68 7.54
CA PRO A 404 0.66 -0.90 7.00
C PRO A 404 0.26 -2.37 6.96
N PHE A 405 -0.97 -2.68 7.36
CA PHE A 405 -1.59 -4.01 7.45
C PHE A 405 -0.95 -4.99 8.47
N ILE A 406 0.34 -4.87 8.78
CA ILE A 406 1.07 -5.83 9.62
C ILE A 406 1.03 -5.43 11.10
N SER A 407 1.31 -4.15 11.41
CA SER A 407 1.34 -3.66 12.79
C SER A 407 -0.04 -3.60 13.43
N TYR A 408 -0.07 -3.73 14.76
CA TYR A 408 -1.27 -3.46 15.54
C TYR A 408 -1.60 -1.97 15.55
N GLY A 409 -2.77 -1.61 15.00
CA GLY A 409 -3.23 -0.22 14.99
C GLY A 409 -4.51 -0.04 14.17
N GLY A 410 -5.65 0.14 14.85
CA GLY A 410 -6.96 0.20 14.18
C GLY A 410 -7.06 1.31 13.13
N SER A 411 -6.66 2.54 13.46
CA SER A 411 -6.75 3.69 12.53
C SER A 411 -5.81 3.53 11.33
N SER A 412 -4.59 3.04 11.57
CA SER A 412 -3.61 2.81 10.51
C SER A 412 -4.07 1.70 9.57
N LEU A 413 -4.68 0.65 10.12
CA LEU A 413 -5.24 -0.44 9.34
C LEU A 413 -6.39 0.04 8.43
N VAL A 414 -7.37 0.77 8.99
CA VAL A 414 -8.48 1.35 8.21
C VAL A 414 -7.95 2.29 7.12
N SER A 415 -6.98 3.13 7.45
CA SER A 415 -6.34 4.02 6.49
C SER A 415 -5.64 3.26 5.36
N ALA A 416 -4.89 2.19 5.68
CA ALA A 416 -4.25 1.35 4.67
C ALA A 416 -5.27 0.69 3.72
N PHE A 417 -6.40 0.20 4.26
CA PHE A 417 -7.50 -0.32 3.44
C PHE A 417 -8.09 0.75 2.53
N ILE A 418 -8.30 1.98 3.02
CA ILE A 418 -8.83 3.09 2.19
C ILE A 418 -7.82 3.46 1.09
N VAL A 419 -6.53 3.56 1.40
CA VAL A 419 -5.47 3.84 0.40
C VAL A 419 -5.49 2.79 -0.71
N PHE A 420 -5.48 1.50 -0.35
CA PHE A 420 -5.51 0.42 -1.33
C PHE A 420 -6.82 0.41 -2.13
N ALA A 421 -7.96 0.69 -1.49
CA ALA A 421 -9.24 0.76 -2.17
C ALA A 421 -9.34 1.93 -3.16
N ILE A 422 -8.75 3.10 -2.85
CA ILE A 422 -8.67 4.21 -3.81
C ILE A 422 -7.80 3.82 -5.00
N ILE A 423 -6.63 3.23 -4.77
CA ILE A 423 -5.76 2.76 -5.86
C ILE A 423 -6.46 1.68 -6.71
N GLN A 424 -7.18 0.75 -6.08
CA GLN A 424 -8.01 -0.23 -6.79
C GLN A 424 -9.12 0.43 -7.62
N ALA A 425 -9.75 1.48 -7.07
CA ALA A 425 -10.77 2.22 -7.78
C ALA A 425 -10.23 2.88 -9.06
N LEU A 426 -9.07 3.52 -8.98
CA LEU A 426 -8.41 4.13 -10.14
C LEU A 426 -8.09 3.08 -11.21
N TYR A 427 -7.60 1.93 -10.79
CA TYR A 427 -7.29 0.83 -11.68
C TYR A 427 -8.53 0.23 -12.37
N ILE A 428 -9.64 0.06 -11.63
CA ILE A 428 -10.90 -0.46 -12.14
C ILE A 428 -11.53 0.52 -13.15
N ILE A 429 -11.50 1.83 -12.85
CA ILE A 429 -12.06 2.85 -13.73
C ILE A 429 -11.31 2.86 -15.06
N GLN A 430 -9.97 2.87 -15.00
CA GLN A 430 -9.14 2.84 -16.20
C GLN A 430 -9.40 1.57 -17.03
N GLY A 431 -9.42 0.40 -16.42
CA GLY A 431 -9.68 -0.84 -17.15
C GLY A 431 -11.10 -0.92 -17.75
N ASN A 432 -12.09 -0.25 -17.15
CA ASN A 432 -13.42 -0.14 -17.72
C ASN A 432 -13.48 0.86 -18.90
N GLU A 433 -12.68 1.94 -18.86
CA GLU A 433 -12.54 2.89 -19.95
C GLU A 433 -11.84 2.21 -21.15
N ASP A 434 -10.73 1.51 -20.91
CA ASP A 434 -10.00 0.78 -21.96
C ASP A 434 -10.90 -0.27 -22.65
N GLU A 435 -11.71 -1.05 -21.89
CA GLU A 435 -12.66 -2.01 -22.45
C GLU A 435 -13.79 -1.32 -23.26
N ALA A 436 -14.22 -0.12 -22.88
CA ALA A 436 -15.25 0.62 -23.60
C ALA A 436 -14.71 1.16 -24.93
N ASP A 437 -13.49 1.70 -24.94
CA ASP A 437 -12.83 2.21 -26.14
C ASP A 437 -12.55 1.07 -27.13
N GLU A 438 -12.10 -0.11 -26.67
CA GLU A 438 -11.93 -1.29 -27.53
C GLU A 438 -13.24 -1.76 -28.16
N LEU A 439 -14.36 -1.69 -27.44
CA LEU A 439 -15.67 -2.04 -27.97
C LEU A 439 -16.16 -1.04 -29.01
N GLU A 440 -15.94 0.28 -28.80
CA GLU A 440 -16.26 1.32 -29.79
C GLU A 440 -15.43 1.16 -31.06
N GLU A 441 -14.13 0.86 -30.95
CA GLU A 441 -13.28 0.58 -32.12
C GLU A 441 -13.75 -0.65 -32.91
N LEU A 442 -14.20 -1.70 -32.23
CA LEU A 442 -14.72 -2.91 -32.88
C LEU A 442 -16.06 -2.65 -33.56
N GLU A 443 -16.96 -1.87 -32.95
CA GLU A 443 -18.24 -1.47 -33.55
C GLU A 443 -18.00 -0.57 -34.78
N GLU A 444 -17.04 0.37 -34.74
CA GLU A 444 -16.70 1.23 -35.88
C GLU A 444 -16.09 0.41 -37.05
N TYR A 445 -15.32 -0.65 -36.71
CA TYR A 445 -14.77 -1.58 -37.71
C TYR A 445 -15.87 -2.43 -38.38
N GLU A 446 -16.89 -2.86 -37.61
CA GLU A 446 -18.03 -3.61 -38.16
C GLU A 446 -19.02 -2.71 -38.97
N GLU A 447 -19.12 -1.41 -38.66
CA GLU A 447 -19.99 -0.45 -39.37
C GLU A 447 -19.36 0.10 -40.63
N THR A 448 -18.04 0.02 -40.84
CA THR A 448 -17.42 0.32 -42.14
C THR A 448 -17.57 -0.91 -43.04
N PRO A 449 -18.49 -0.90 -44.04
CA PRO A 449 -18.52 -1.97 -45.01
C PRO A 449 -17.19 -1.99 -45.75
N ASP A 450 -16.70 -3.19 -46.05
CA ASP A 450 -15.49 -3.39 -46.84
C ASP A 450 -15.62 -2.72 -48.20
N ASP A 451 -15.38 -1.42 -48.30
CA ASP A 451 -15.21 -0.70 -49.55
C ASP A 451 -14.08 -1.33 -50.41
N GLU A 452 -13.17 -2.10 -49.79
CA GLU A 452 -12.13 -2.87 -50.50
C GLU A 452 -12.68 -4.11 -51.20
N ASP A 453 -13.69 -4.80 -50.65
CA ASP A 453 -14.30 -5.98 -51.30
C ASP A 453 -15.23 -5.56 -52.44
N GLU A 454 -15.96 -4.42 -52.34
CA GLU A 454 -16.70 -3.85 -53.48
C GLU A 454 -15.75 -3.38 -54.59
N ALA A 455 -14.61 -2.76 -54.26
CA ALA A 455 -13.62 -2.33 -55.26
C ALA A 455 -12.93 -3.51 -55.95
N LEU A 456 -12.72 -4.64 -55.24
CA LEU A 456 -12.18 -5.87 -55.84
C LEU A 456 -13.22 -6.63 -56.69
N GLU A 457 -14.51 -6.56 -56.35
CA GLU A 457 -15.57 -7.12 -57.20
C GLU A 457 -15.80 -6.26 -58.46
N GLU A 458 -15.72 -4.93 -58.40
CA GLU A 458 -15.78 -4.04 -59.56
C GLU A 458 -14.57 -4.24 -60.48
N ASP A 459 -13.34 -4.37 -59.95
CA ASP A 459 -12.14 -4.59 -60.78
C ASP A 459 -12.14 -5.98 -61.43
N ASN A 460 -12.69 -7.01 -60.77
CA ASN A 460 -12.87 -8.33 -61.34
C ASN A 460 -13.99 -8.36 -62.41
N ALA A 461 -15.07 -7.60 -62.24
CA ALA A 461 -16.16 -7.49 -63.21
C ALA A 461 -15.71 -6.70 -64.48
N GLU A 462 -14.87 -5.68 -64.34
CA GLU A 462 -14.27 -4.98 -65.49
C GLU A 462 -13.26 -5.86 -66.26
N ASN A 463 -12.45 -6.63 -65.57
CA ASN A 463 -11.49 -7.58 -66.16
C ASN A 463 -12.20 -8.72 -66.94
N ASP A 464 -13.30 -9.26 -66.39
CA ASP A 464 -14.11 -10.27 -67.08
C ASP A 464 -14.86 -9.69 -68.31
N ALA A 465 -15.27 -8.43 -68.26
CA ALA A 465 -15.85 -7.73 -69.42
C ALA A 465 -14.84 -7.50 -70.53
N TYR A 466 -13.61 -7.10 -70.22
CA TYR A 466 -12.51 -6.96 -71.15
C TYR A 466 -12.08 -8.31 -71.80
N ALA A 467 -12.08 -9.40 -71.03
CA ALA A 467 -11.76 -10.71 -71.52
C ALA A 467 -12.83 -11.27 -72.50
N SER A 468 -14.13 -10.96 -72.24
CA SER A 468 -15.23 -11.35 -73.14
C SER A 468 -15.27 -10.57 -74.41
N GLU A 469 -14.85 -9.31 -74.44
CA GLU A 469 -14.76 -8.47 -75.73
C GLU A 469 -13.58 -8.93 -76.57
N GLN A 470 -12.48 -9.33 -76.06
CA GLN A 470 -11.32 -9.89 -76.79
C GLN A 470 -11.64 -11.22 -77.51
N VAL A 471 -12.39 -12.10 -76.83
CA VAL A 471 -12.79 -13.40 -77.38
C VAL A 471 -13.80 -13.19 -78.55
N SER A 472 -14.66 -12.17 -78.54
CA SER A 472 -15.60 -11.87 -79.63
C SER A 472 -14.95 -11.22 -80.85
N ALA A 473 -13.77 -10.59 -80.72
CA ALA A 473 -13.01 -10.00 -81.79
C ALA A 473 -12.15 -10.98 -82.55
N GLU A 474 -11.71 -12.09 -81.99
CA GLU A 474 -10.93 -13.15 -82.63
C GLU A 474 -11.81 -14.10 -83.47
N ASP A 475 -13.14 -14.17 -83.21
CA ASP A 475 -14.07 -15.02 -83.99
C ASP A 475 -14.60 -14.37 -85.25
N LEU A 476 -14.19 -13.15 -85.57
CA LEU A 476 -14.64 -12.39 -86.74
C LEU A 476 -13.60 -12.34 -87.90
N ASP A 477 -12.42 -12.95 -87.76
CA ASP A 477 -11.35 -13.01 -88.77
C ASP A 477 -11.02 -14.42 -89.27
N LEU A 478 -12.04 -15.31 -89.43
CA LEU A 478 -11.92 -16.60 -90.11
C LEU A 478 -12.95 -16.72 -91.27
#